data_46882299cf7e6b8305fcb39df09f2374
#
_entry.id   46882299cf7e6b8305fcb39df09f2374
#
_cell.length_a   1.000
_cell.length_b   1.000
_cell.length_c   1.000
_cell.angle_alpha   90.00
_cell.angle_beta   90.00
_cell.angle_gamma   90.00
#
_symmetry.space_group_name_H-M   'P 1'
#
loop_
_entity.id
_entity.type
_entity.pdbx_description
1 polymer ?
#
loop_
_entity_poly.entity_id
_entity_poly.type
_entity_poly.pdbx_seq_one_letter_code
_entity_poly.pdbx_strand_id
1 'polypeptide(L)'
;MKFKKFASLALSTVMAASMLAGCGSGAAESTETTSNQTETKTETATTTETASGDTAAVSEVSHDSEYTVDFYDVAANFQGVQSGWYSKIVKDKFNMNLNIIAPQVSGDGAALYQTRCAAGALGDLIILDNADMQECVESGLIHDLTDVIAQYPNLSKYMEQIKAFNSMLGDGSKIYAIPLEMNTNGPTAYKQLHVYTYPRMGWDMYNEVGAPELKNTDDLLNCLADIQKAHPQNDKGDPAYAISLWKDWDSQYMECVAQLTKWYGQEVNGSVLIGTDNSIVPLTDKAGAYYKMLKFFYQANKMGLVDPDSATQDWNMMVSKMQDKRVYLYWYSWQYGFWNTPAKGEEGVNYIEIPVADTNLYQASDTYYGDGRVIAVGSQVSDENFARLMEFLDWYASPEGVQIQHGGTEGLIYTVENGKYVLTEDGLNRFSAEVAVPEDQGGGNWNDGNNQINQWIVASCDINPDTNEPYGTDMWSSTIKMNETKTTKEWSEKFGAADDVEYLLKNNMMTVVPSINIALAIDTTDISLIRKQCGDIIKDASWRMVFAADDVDFEKQWDDMTSQLEGLGWADLTAFDTEKYGPMLEARKAAQ
;
A
#
# COMPACT_ATOMS: atom_id res chain seq x y z
N MET A 1 -2.39 -56.48 4.70
CA MET A 1 -1.38 -57.13 3.86
C MET A 1 -0.42 -56.08 3.31
N LYS A 2 0.82 -56.16 3.80
CA LYS A 2 2.09 -55.52 3.35
C LYS A 2 2.20 -54.00 3.10
N PHE A 3 2.85 -53.36 4.07
CA PHE A 3 3.76 -52.21 4.07
C PHE A 3 4.64 -52.07 2.82
N LYS A 4 4.89 -50.84 2.40
CA LYS A 4 6.23 -50.36 2.00
C LYS A 4 6.44 -48.90 2.42
N LYS A 5 7.36 -48.74 3.37
CA LYS A 5 8.05 -47.48 3.71
C LYS A 5 9.06 -47.16 2.61
N PHE A 6 9.23 -45.91 2.26
CA PHE A 6 10.51 -45.43 1.74
C PHE A 6 10.93 -44.18 2.54
N ALA A 7 12.07 -44.34 3.19
CA ALA A 7 12.84 -43.31 3.80
C ALA A 7 13.72 -42.65 2.72
N SER A 8 13.89 -41.36 2.75
CA SER A 8 14.95 -40.69 2.00
C SER A 8 15.74 -39.80 2.91
N LEU A 9 16.99 -40.07 2.87
CA LEU A 9 18.16 -39.65 3.60
C LEU A 9 18.45 -38.15 3.37
N ALA A 10 18.85 -37.51 4.43
CA ALA A 10 19.57 -36.23 4.44
C ALA A 10 20.96 -36.39 3.81
N LEU A 11 21.37 -35.42 3.03
CA LEU A 11 22.78 -35.23 2.68
C LEU A 11 23.14 -33.77 2.82
N SER A 12 23.70 -33.45 3.97
CA SER A 12 24.48 -32.25 4.24
C SER A 12 25.87 -32.47 3.68
N THR A 13 26.39 -31.53 2.87
CA THR A 13 27.85 -31.45 2.63
C THR A 13 28.28 -30.00 2.57
N VAL A 14 29.03 -29.65 3.58
CA VAL A 14 29.91 -28.52 3.76
C VAL A 14 30.90 -28.41 2.61
N MET A 15 31.16 -27.19 2.11
CA MET A 15 32.47 -26.81 1.58
C MET A 15 32.76 -25.36 1.93
N ALA A 16 33.72 -25.25 2.81
CA ALA A 16 34.40 -24.00 3.16
C ALA A 16 35.73 -23.92 2.39
N ALA A 17 36.12 -22.70 2.10
CA ALA A 17 37.46 -22.17 1.95
C ALA A 17 38.33 -22.57 0.75
N SER A 18 38.73 -21.59 -0.01
CA SER A 18 40.14 -21.34 -0.24
C SER A 18 40.38 -19.87 -0.61
N MET A 19 41.17 -19.25 0.23
CA MET A 19 41.78 -17.93 0.06
C MET A 19 43.04 -17.99 -0.82
N LEU A 20 43.34 -16.83 -1.39
CA LEU A 20 44.69 -16.22 -1.53
C LEU A 20 45.53 -16.51 -2.76
N ALA A 21 45.92 -15.38 -3.31
CA ALA A 21 47.25 -14.96 -3.74
C ALA A 21 47.55 -14.95 -5.24
N GLY A 22 48.01 -13.78 -5.68
CA GLY A 22 48.75 -13.61 -6.90
C GLY A 22 48.87 -12.15 -7.36
N CYS A 23 49.72 -11.37 -6.70
CA CYS A 23 50.33 -10.15 -7.29
C CYS A 23 51.19 -10.49 -8.51
N GLY A 24 51.11 -9.66 -9.55
CA GLY A 24 52.06 -9.72 -10.67
C GLY A 24 51.92 -8.50 -11.56
N SER A 25 52.83 -7.57 -11.37
CA SER A 25 53.10 -6.35 -12.14
C SER A 25 53.53 -6.64 -13.57
N GLY A 26 53.17 -5.76 -14.52
CA GLY A 26 53.80 -5.70 -15.84
C GLY A 26 53.33 -4.47 -16.60
N ALA A 27 54.23 -3.54 -16.80
CA ALA A 27 54.05 -2.23 -17.39
C ALA A 27 54.15 -2.22 -18.92
N ALA A 28 53.55 -1.16 -19.50
CA ALA A 28 53.90 -0.37 -20.67
C ALA A 28 53.85 -1.00 -22.06
N GLU A 29 53.08 -0.41 -22.98
CA GLU A 29 53.67 0.39 -24.03
C GLU A 29 52.60 1.16 -24.82
N SER A 30 52.90 2.42 -25.03
CA SER A 30 52.16 3.43 -25.80
C SER A 30 52.34 3.20 -27.29
N THR A 31 51.34 3.51 -28.10
CA THR A 31 51.55 3.99 -29.48
C THR A 31 50.49 5.03 -29.84
N GLU A 32 50.97 6.26 -30.00
CA GLU A 32 50.29 7.35 -30.72
C GLU A 32 50.16 7.01 -32.21
N THR A 33 49.09 7.44 -32.84
CA THR A 33 49.15 7.97 -34.22
C THR A 33 47.89 8.78 -34.56
N THR A 34 48.03 10.09 -34.49
CA THR A 34 47.87 11.11 -35.54
C THR A 34 46.49 11.32 -36.20
N SER A 35 46.05 12.52 -35.94
CA SER A 35 45.06 13.40 -36.56
C SER A 35 44.83 13.28 -38.08
N ASN A 36 43.58 13.54 -38.49
CA ASN A 36 43.35 14.35 -39.68
C ASN A 36 42.08 15.21 -39.52
N GLN A 37 42.28 16.51 -39.51
CA GLN A 37 41.27 17.54 -39.71
C GLN A 37 40.90 17.59 -41.20
N THR A 38 39.62 17.80 -41.48
CA THR A 38 39.20 18.39 -42.74
C THR A 38 38.12 19.43 -42.45
N GLU A 39 38.49 20.68 -42.60
CA GLU A 39 37.60 21.84 -42.67
C GLU A 39 36.83 21.81 -44.00
N THR A 40 35.54 22.17 -43.97
CA THR A 40 34.91 22.78 -45.16
C THR A 40 33.70 23.66 -44.75
N LYS A 41 33.95 24.94 -44.85
CA LYS A 41 33.12 26.10 -45.28
C LYS A 41 31.63 26.21 -44.94
N THR A 42 31.39 27.29 -44.25
CA THR A 42 30.22 28.14 -44.11
C THR A 42 29.58 28.56 -45.43
N GLU A 43 28.26 28.42 -45.55
CA GLU A 43 27.41 29.31 -46.37
C GLU A 43 26.21 29.79 -45.53
N THR A 44 26.14 31.10 -45.43
CA THR A 44 25.10 31.88 -44.76
C THR A 44 23.89 32.03 -45.66
N ALA A 45 22.70 31.61 -45.25
CA ALA A 45 21.46 32.06 -45.81
C ALA A 45 20.52 32.58 -44.72
N THR A 46 20.30 33.85 -44.76
CA THR A 46 19.35 34.61 -43.93
C THR A 46 17.96 34.34 -44.44
N THR A 47 17.04 33.86 -43.57
CA THR A 47 15.59 34.00 -43.83
C THR A 47 14.84 34.22 -42.48
N THR A 48 14.07 35.18 -42.52
CA THR A 48 13.15 35.89 -41.63
C THR A 48 12.40 35.03 -40.62
N GLU A 49 12.45 35.48 -39.33
CA GLU A 49 11.63 35.00 -38.23
C GLU A 49 10.15 35.17 -38.46
N THR A 50 9.41 34.08 -38.28
CA THR A 50 8.01 34.11 -37.86
C THR A 50 7.90 33.29 -36.60
N ALA A 51 7.62 33.94 -35.48
CA ALA A 51 7.43 33.33 -34.18
C ALA A 51 6.18 32.48 -34.18
N SER A 52 6.33 31.16 -34.12
CA SER A 52 5.33 30.22 -33.63
C SER A 52 5.96 29.45 -32.48
N GLY A 53 5.27 29.41 -31.32
CA GLY A 53 5.78 28.79 -30.11
C GLY A 53 6.11 27.32 -30.36
N ASP A 54 7.38 27.00 -30.27
CA ASP A 54 7.89 25.65 -30.24
C ASP A 54 7.67 25.08 -28.84
N THR A 55 6.66 24.23 -28.70
CA THR A 55 6.72 23.15 -27.73
C THR A 55 7.81 22.22 -28.24
N ALA A 56 8.96 22.17 -27.56
CA ALA A 56 10.03 21.23 -27.85
C ALA A 56 9.43 19.81 -27.80
N ALA A 57 9.36 19.16 -28.95
CA ALA A 57 8.93 17.76 -29.03
C ALA A 57 9.97 16.94 -28.24
N VAL A 58 9.53 16.12 -27.30
CA VAL A 58 10.34 15.10 -26.66
C VAL A 58 10.98 14.29 -27.79
N SER A 59 12.31 14.19 -27.84
CA SER A 59 13.00 13.36 -28.81
C SER A 59 12.50 11.93 -28.65
N GLU A 60 12.19 11.25 -29.77
CA GLU A 60 11.73 9.86 -29.78
C GLU A 60 12.73 8.99 -28.98
N VAL A 61 12.22 8.36 -27.90
CA VAL A 61 13.05 7.55 -26.98
C VAL A 61 13.29 6.19 -27.63
N SER A 62 14.57 5.75 -27.77
CA SER A 62 14.88 4.44 -28.34
C SER A 62 14.62 3.32 -27.34
N HIS A 63 13.93 2.26 -27.79
CA HIS A 63 13.70 1.02 -27.06
C HIS A 63 14.47 -0.17 -27.67
N ASP A 64 15.48 0.09 -28.50
CA ASP A 64 16.21 -0.97 -29.25
C ASP A 64 16.97 -1.92 -28.32
N SER A 65 17.49 -1.42 -27.21
CA SER A 65 18.19 -2.23 -26.21
C SER A 65 17.25 -2.66 -25.07
N GLU A 66 17.37 -3.90 -24.63
CA GLU A 66 16.69 -4.36 -23.42
C GLU A 66 17.30 -3.64 -22.20
N TYR A 67 16.41 -3.19 -21.28
CA TYR A 67 16.82 -2.54 -20.04
C TYR A 67 16.18 -3.24 -18.83
N THR A 68 17.02 -3.75 -17.93
CA THR A 68 16.55 -4.24 -16.63
C THR A 68 16.66 -3.11 -15.63
N VAL A 69 15.54 -2.69 -15.10
CA VAL A 69 15.37 -1.59 -14.14
C VAL A 69 15.47 -2.14 -12.72
N ASP A 70 16.45 -1.73 -11.94
CA ASP A 70 16.47 -1.98 -10.50
C ASP A 70 15.43 -1.08 -9.82
N PHE A 71 14.31 -1.67 -9.40
CA PHE A 71 13.20 -0.96 -8.82
C PHE A 71 13.15 -1.20 -7.31
N TYR A 72 13.71 -0.28 -6.52
CA TYR A 72 13.63 -0.31 -5.07
C TYR A 72 12.25 0.13 -4.61
N ASP A 73 11.53 -0.73 -3.88
CA ASP A 73 10.12 -0.50 -3.56
C ASP A 73 9.76 -0.99 -2.15
N VAL A 74 9.52 -0.04 -1.24
CA VAL A 74 9.17 -0.32 0.17
C VAL A 74 7.79 -0.94 0.34
N ALA A 75 6.91 -0.82 -0.66
CA ALA A 75 5.53 -1.30 -0.59
C ALA A 75 5.31 -2.64 -1.30
N ALA A 76 6.28 -3.11 -2.11
CA ALA A 76 6.13 -4.34 -2.88
C ALA A 76 6.08 -5.58 -1.99
N ASN A 77 5.15 -6.48 -2.30
CA ASN A 77 5.05 -7.82 -1.69
C ASN A 77 5.72 -8.90 -2.54
N PHE A 78 6.47 -8.51 -3.56
CA PHE A 78 7.16 -9.38 -4.50
C PHE A 78 8.65 -8.99 -4.60
N GLN A 79 9.53 -9.97 -4.70
CA GLN A 79 10.97 -9.78 -4.85
C GLN A 79 11.47 -10.49 -6.12
N GLY A 80 12.19 -9.77 -6.98
CA GLY A 80 12.81 -10.31 -8.19
C GLY A 80 12.28 -9.68 -9.48
N VAL A 81 12.61 -10.27 -10.63
CA VAL A 81 12.13 -9.78 -11.91
C VAL A 81 10.64 -10.01 -12.04
N GLN A 82 9.91 -8.94 -12.30
CA GLN A 82 8.46 -8.96 -12.48
C GLN A 82 8.05 -9.98 -13.55
N SER A 83 6.96 -10.68 -13.34
CA SER A 83 6.45 -11.77 -14.18
C SER A 83 5.00 -11.56 -14.60
N GLY A 84 4.48 -12.47 -15.42
CA GLY A 84 3.08 -12.54 -15.84
C GLY A 84 2.68 -11.43 -16.82
N TRP A 85 1.38 -11.19 -16.88
CA TRP A 85 0.76 -10.34 -17.89
C TRP A 85 1.23 -8.86 -17.83
N TYR A 86 1.45 -8.32 -16.62
CA TYR A 86 1.88 -6.93 -16.47
C TYR A 86 3.34 -6.75 -16.94
N SER A 87 4.23 -7.69 -16.59
CA SER A 87 5.60 -7.73 -17.08
C SER A 87 5.66 -7.77 -18.61
N LYS A 88 4.75 -8.55 -19.24
CA LYS A 88 4.65 -8.58 -20.72
C LYS A 88 4.27 -7.22 -21.30
N ILE A 89 3.31 -6.51 -20.71
CA ILE A 89 2.93 -5.15 -21.15
C ILE A 89 4.12 -4.19 -21.08
N VAL A 90 4.84 -4.18 -19.94
CA VAL A 90 6.02 -3.33 -19.74
C VAL A 90 7.12 -3.69 -20.76
N LYS A 91 7.33 -5.00 -20.99
CA LYS A 91 8.31 -5.50 -21.97
C LYS A 91 7.96 -5.09 -23.38
N ASP A 92 6.71 -5.27 -23.80
CA ASP A 92 6.25 -4.99 -25.16
C ASP A 92 6.28 -3.48 -25.47
N LYS A 93 5.93 -2.62 -24.49
CA LYS A 93 5.89 -1.16 -24.68
C LYS A 93 7.25 -0.50 -24.60
N PHE A 94 8.07 -0.90 -23.62
CA PHE A 94 9.28 -0.15 -23.24
C PHE A 94 10.57 -0.97 -23.42
N ASN A 95 10.48 -2.25 -23.80
CA ASN A 95 11.57 -3.20 -23.80
C ASN A 95 12.32 -3.22 -22.45
N MET A 96 11.56 -3.14 -21.34
CA MET A 96 12.06 -3.15 -19.97
C MET A 96 11.68 -4.42 -19.23
N ASN A 97 12.55 -4.83 -18.29
CA ASN A 97 12.23 -5.79 -17.23
C ASN A 97 12.36 -5.06 -15.88
N LEU A 98 11.34 -5.10 -15.04
CA LEU A 98 11.39 -4.49 -13.71
C LEU A 98 11.89 -5.53 -12.69
N ASN A 99 13.08 -5.31 -12.14
CA ASN A 99 13.64 -6.10 -11.06
C ASN A 99 13.26 -5.47 -9.72
N ILE A 100 12.18 -5.97 -9.10
CA ILE A 100 11.64 -5.43 -7.85
C ILE A 100 12.55 -5.81 -6.69
N ILE A 101 13.01 -4.81 -5.95
CA ILE A 101 13.83 -4.93 -4.74
C ILE A 101 12.95 -4.50 -3.56
N ALA A 102 12.34 -5.49 -2.89
CA ALA A 102 11.37 -5.29 -1.85
C ALA A 102 11.99 -5.49 -0.45
N PRO A 103 12.33 -4.43 0.29
CA PRO A 103 12.99 -4.55 1.59
C PRO A 103 12.14 -5.31 2.61
N GLN A 104 10.82 -5.19 2.59
CA GLN A 104 9.93 -5.93 3.49
C GLN A 104 9.91 -7.45 3.24
N VAL A 105 10.19 -7.89 2.01
CA VAL A 105 10.24 -9.32 1.65
C VAL A 105 11.63 -9.91 1.91
N SER A 106 12.69 -9.10 1.83
CA SER A 106 14.09 -9.54 1.96
C SER A 106 14.51 -9.89 3.39
N GLY A 107 13.73 -9.55 4.41
CA GLY A 107 13.91 -9.92 5.81
C GLY A 107 14.83 -9.01 6.64
N ASP A 108 15.63 -8.14 6.02
CA ASP A 108 16.42 -7.08 6.69
C ASP A 108 16.40 -5.80 5.85
N GLY A 109 15.23 -5.20 5.76
CA GLY A 109 14.99 -4.02 4.93
C GLY A 109 15.85 -2.81 5.30
N ALA A 110 16.09 -2.59 6.58
CA ALA A 110 16.90 -1.46 7.05
C ALA A 110 18.37 -1.61 6.63
N ALA A 111 18.96 -2.81 6.76
CA ALA A 111 20.34 -3.06 6.32
C ALA A 111 20.45 -2.98 4.80
N LEU A 112 19.46 -3.45 4.06
CA LEU A 112 19.42 -3.35 2.61
C LEU A 112 19.39 -1.87 2.17
N TYR A 113 18.52 -1.05 2.76
CA TYR A 113 18.43 0.39 2.51
C TYR A 113 19.78 1.07 2.75
N GLN A 114 20.35 0.92 3.94
CA GLN A 114 21.62 1.53 4.32
C GLN A 114 22.78 1.10 3.40
N THR A 115 22.82 -0.18 3.04
CA THR A 115 23.88 -0.69 2.14
C THR A 115 23.78 -0.07 0.74
N ARG A 116 22.58 0.05 0.19
CA ARG A 116 22.36 0.63 -1.14
C ARG A 116 22.57 2.15 -1.15
N CYS A 117 22.13 2.85 -0.10
CA CYS A 117 22.42 4.28 0.08
C CYS A 117 23.92 4.54 0.17
N ALA A 118 24.65 3.76 0.98
CA ALA A 118 26.12 3.88 1.11
C ALA A 118 26.86 3.57 -0.20
N ALA A 119 26.29 2.74 -1.06
CA ALA A 119 26.82 2.47 -2.40
C ALA A 119 26.49 3.58 -3.42
N GLY A 120 25.65 4.56 -3.07
CA GLY A 120 25.17 5.60 -3.97
C GLY A 120 24.23 5.09 -5.07
N ALA A 121 23.66 3.88 -4.90
CA ALA A 121 22.85 3.18 -5.91
C ALA A 121 21.64 2.51 -5.26
N LEU A 122 20.68 3.31 -4.79
CA LEU A 122 19.47 2.80 -4.13
C LEU A 122 18.62 1.98 -5.11
N GLY A 123 18.37 2.51 -6.30
CA GLY A 123 17.66 1.88 -7.41
C GLY A 123 17.68 2.79 -8.64
N ASP A 124 17.21 2.29 -9.79
CA ASP A 124 16.94 3.10 -10.98
C ASP A 124 15.58 3.82 -10.83
N LEU A 125 14.56 3.09 -10.36
CA LEU A 125 13.33 3.65 -9.80
C LEU A 125 13.27 3.35 -8.30
N ILE A 126 12.74 4.30 -7.53
CA ILE A 126 12.79 4.25 -6.08
C ILE A 126 11.43 4.68 -5.53
N ILE A 127 10.75 3.77 -4.82
CA ILE A 127 9.57 4.10 -4.00
C ILE A 127 9.98 4.08 -2.54
N LEU A 128 9.71 5.20 -1.85
CA LEU A 128 9.97 5.40 -0.41
C LEU A 128 8.79 6.08 0.26
N ASP A 129 8.74 5.97 1.57
CA ASP A 129 7.89 6.84 2.38
C ASP A 129 8.37 8.30 2.29
N ASN A 130 7.45 9.24 2.33
CA ASN A 130 7.74 10.68 2.22
C ASN A 130 8.86 11.14 3.17
N ALA A 131 8.92 10.56 4.37
CA ALA A 131 9.87 10.94 5.40
C ALA A 131 11.33 10.63 5.03
N ASP A 132 11.58 9.62 4.20
CA ASP A 132 12.92 9.17 3.84
C ASP A 132 13.48 9.91 2.61
N MET A 133 12.62 10.61 1.87
CA MET A 133 13.01 11.26 0.61
C MET A 133 13.98 12.42 0.81
N GLN A 134 13.88 13.16 1.91
CA GLN A 134 14.79 14.26 2.22
C GLN A 134 16.24 13.78 2.32
N GLU A 135 16.49 12.64 2.98
CA GLU A 135 17.83 12.03 3.07
C GLU A 135 18.37 11.69 1.69
N CYS A 136 17.52 11.17 0.79
CA CYS A 136 17.91 10.86 -0.59
C CYS A 136 18.29 12.11 -1.39
N VAL A 137 17.57 13.23 -1.20
CA VAL A 137 17.91 14.52 -1.81
C VAL A 137 19.27 15.03 -1.31
N GLU A 138 19.47 15.06 0.01
CA GLU A 138 20.70 15.55 0.63
C GLU A 138 21.92 14.70 0.28
N SER A 139 21.72 13.39 0.13
CA SER A 139 22.75 12.43 -0.25
C SER A 139 23.00 12.36 -1.76
N GLY A 140 22.22 13.07 -2.58
CA GLY A 140 22.36 13.09 -4.03
C GLY A 140 22.05 11.75 -4.71
N LEU A 141 21.12 10.97 -4.14
CA LEU A 141 20.75 9.63 -4.62
C LEU A 141 19.70 9.65 -5.75
N ILE A 142 19.08 10.80 -6.02
CA ILE A 142 17.97 10.92 -6.95
C ILE A 142 18.18 12.07 -7.94
N HIS A 143 17.56 11.94 -9.12
CA HIS A 143 17.59 12.96 -10.17
C HIS A 143 16.72 14.18 -9.84
N ASP A 144 17.16 15.35 -10.32
CA ASP A 144 16.35 16.57 -10.38
C ASP A 144 15.46 16.52 -11.64
N LEU A 145 14.14 16.54 -11.46
CA LEU A 145 13.14 16.46 -12.52
C LEU A 145 12.61 17.83 -12.97
N THR A 146 13.08 18.93 -12.37
CA THR A 146 12.50 20.28 -12.51
C THR A 146 12.34 20.74 -13.95
N ASP A 147 13.38 20.55 -14.76
CA ASP A 147 13.41 21.05 -16.14
C ASP A 147 12.71 20.11 -17.14
N VAL A 148 12.41 18.88 -16.74
CA VAL A 148 11.90 17.85 -17.65
C VAL A 148 10.45 17.46 -17.40
N ILE A 149 9.99 17.44 -16.16
CA ILE A 149 8.69 16.86 -15.78
C ILE A 149 7.49 17.52 -16.48
N ALA A 150 7.56 18.82 -16.76
CA ALA A 150 6.52 19.55 -17.49
C ALA A 150 6.36 19.14 -18.96
N GLN A 151 7.33 18.39 -19.51
CA GLN A 151 7.26 17.86 -20.88
C GLN A 151 6.43 16.58 -20.96
N TYR A 152 6.11 15.96 -19.82
CA TYR A 152 5.36 14.71 -19.69
C TYR A 152 3.88 15.03 -19.40
N PRO A 153 2.98 14.87 -20.39
CA PRO A 153 1.63 15.45 -20.32
C PRO A 153 0.73 14.80 -19.26
N ASN A 154 0.94 13.53 -18.94
CA ASN A 154 0.12 12.83 -17.94
C ASN A 154 0.55 13.22 -16.51
N LEU A 155 1.85 13.27 -16.24
CA LEU A 155 2.39 13.77 -14.99
C LEU A 155 2.05 15.24 -14.77
N SER A 156 2.05 16.04 -15.83
CA SER A 156 1.72 17.48 -15.76
C SER A 156 0.30 17.77 -15.27
N LYS A 157 -0.63 16.82 -15.38
CA LYS A 157 -1.99 16.96 -14.82
C LYS A 157 -1.99 17.08 -13.30
N TYR A 158 -0.98 16.50 -12.64
CA TYR A 158 -0.82 16.46 -11.18
C TYR A 158 0.28 17.42 -10.69
N MET A 159 0.63 18.42 -11.49
CA MET A 159 1.73 19.33 -11.18
C MET A 159 1.52 20.15 -9.89
N GLU A 160 0.27 20.41 -9.50
CA GLU A 160 -0.03 21.05 -8.23
C GLU A 160 0.41 20.18 -7.05
N GLN A 161 0.02 18.92 -7.03
CA GLN A 161 0.35 17.94 -6.00
C GLN A 161 1.86 17.67 -5.96
N ILE A 162 2.46 17.49 -7.15
CA ILE A 162 3.91 17.27 -7.30
C ILE A 162 4.71 18.45 -6.74
N LYS A 163 4.36 19.67 -7.10
CA LYS A 163 5.02 20.88 -6.58
C LYS A 163 4.77 21.07 -5.09
N ALA A 164 3.55 20.80 -4.63
CA ALA A 164 3.21 20.89 -3.22
C ALA A 164 4.13 19.98 -2.38
N PHE A 165 4.28 18.71 -2.76
CA PHE A 165 5.19 17.79 -2.07
C PHE A 165 6.64 18.28 -2.14
N ASN A 166 7.13 18.59 -3.33
CA ASN A 166 8.54 18.95 -3.53
C ASN A 166 8.92 20.31 -2.90
N SER A 167 7.94 21.17 -2.60
CA SER A 167 8.19 22.38 -1.81
C SER A 167 8.70 22.10 -0.40
N MET A 168 8.57 20.88 0.07
CA MET A 168 9.03 20.39 1.38
C MET A 168 10.43 19.73 1.33
N LEU A 169 10.99 19.53 0.13
CA LEU A 169 12.28 18.88 -0.06
C LEU A 169 13.39 19.88 -0.38
N GLY A 170 14.56 19.68 0.19
CA GLY A 170 15.72 20.53 -0.03
C GLY A 170 15.40 21.99 0.32
N ASP A 171 15.60 22.91 -0.64
CA ASP A 171 15.25 24.34 -0.51
C ASP A 171 13.86 24.67 -1.07
N GLY A 172 13.10 23.67 -1.47
CA GLY A 172 11.74 23.79 -2.02
C GLY A 172 11.66 24.32 -3.46
N SER A 173 12.80 24.53 -4.12
CA SER A 173 12.84 25.12 -5.48
C SER A 173 12.82 24.08 -6.60
N LYS A 174 13.06 22.81 -6.29
CA LYS A 174 13.28 21.72 -7.25
C LYS A 174 12.24 20.61 -7.12
N ILE A 175 12.09 19.83 -8.18
CA ILE A 175 11.24 18.64 -8.21
C ILE A 175 12.13 17.40 -8.25
N TYR A 176 12.02 16.53 -7.27
CA TYR A 176 12.81 15.31 -7.11
C TYR A 176 11.97 14.05 -7.17
N ALA A 177 10.71 14.11 -6.73
CA ALA A 177 9.86 12.94 -6.59
C ALA A 177 8.40 13.24 -6.98
N ILE A 178 7.67 12.18 -7.32
CA ILE A 178 6.27 12.20 -7.72
C ILE A 178 5.49 11.49 -6.61
N PRO A 179 4.53 12.17 -5.92
CA PRO A 179 3.65 11.50 -4.96
C PRO A 179 2.86 10.36 -5.62
N LEU A 180 2.55 9.33 -4.83
CA LEU A 180 1.74 8.21 -5.27
C LEU A 180 0.30 8.35 -4.78
N GLU A 181 -0.64 7.75 -5.48
CA GLU A 181 -2.09 7.82 -5.19
C GLU A 181 -2.65 9.24 -5.24
N MET A 182 -2.12 10.10 -6.11
CA MET A 182 -2.68 11.45 -6.32
C MET A 182 -4.04 11.37 -7.02
N ASN A 183 -4.89 12.37 -6.77
CA ASN A 183 -6.15 12.54 -7.48
C ASN A 183 -6.50 14.02 -7.69
N THR A 184 -7.56 14.29 -8.44
CA THR A 184 -8.04 15.66 -8.76
C THR A 184 -9.30 16.05 -7.98
N ASN A 185 -9.77 15.26 -7.03
CA ASN A 185 -11.04 15.46 -6.32
C ASN A 185 -11.02 16.61 -5.31
N GLY A 186 -9.83 17.02 -4.87
CA GLY A 186 -9.64 18.06 -3.85
C GLY A 186 -9.36 17.52 -2.44
N PRO A 187 -8.72 18.33 -1.58
CA PRO A 187 -8.12 17.86 -0.33
C PRO A 187 -9.13 17.46 0.77
N THR A 188 -10.39 17.84 0.65
CA THR A 188 -11.46 17.47 1.61
C THR A 188 -12.45 16.48 1.06
N ALA A 189 -12.27 16.03 -0.20
CA ALA A 189 -13.18 15.11 -0.85
C ALA A 189 -13.05 13.69 -0.31
N TYR A 190 -14.17 12.97 -0.27
CA TYR A 190 -14.22 11.53 -0.08
C TYR A 190 -15.16 10.96 -1.15
N LYS A 191 -14.60 10.27 -2.13
CA LYS A 191 -15.31 9.72 -3.31
C LYS A 191 -15.25 8.21 -3.37
N GLN A 192 -14.55 7.57 -2.43
CA GLN A 192 -14.52 6.12 -2.32
C GLN A 192 -15.92 5.55 -2.06
N LEU A 193 -16.16 4.36 -2.58
CA LEU A 193 -17.46 3.67 -2.46
C LEU A 193 -17.72 3.17 -1.03
N HIS A 194 -16.65 2.78 -0.32
CA HIS A 194 -16.71 2.23 1.03
C HIS A 194 -15.67 2.89 1.94
N VAL A 195 -15.96 2.96 3.24
CA VAL A 195 -14.96 3.40 4.21
C VAL A 195 -13.78 2.43 4.26
N TYR A 196 -12.57 2.97 4.47
CA TYR A 196 -11.35 2.18 4.35
C TYR A 196 -11.24 1.06 5.39
N THR A 197 -11.57 1.35 6.65
CA THR A 197 -11.51 0.35 7.73
C THR A 197 -12.76 0.40 8.59
N TYR A 198 -13.52 -0.72 8.62
CA TYR A 198 -14.73 -0.87 9.45
C TYR A 198 -15.07 -2.37 9.61
N PRO A 199 -15.82 -2.79 10.66
CA PRO A 199 -16.21 -4.20 10.81
C PRO A 199 -17.03 -4.71 9.63
N ARG A 200 -16.60 -5.82 9.01
CA ARG A 200 -17.28 -6.52 7.92
C ARG A 200 -17.45 -7.98 8.27
N MET A 201 -18.67 -8.50 8.14
CA MET A 201 -19.00 -9.91 8.43
C MET A 201 -19.85 -10.49 7.31
N GLY A 202 -19.86 -11.83 7.16
CA GLY A 202 -20.77 -12.51 6.25
C GLY A 202 -22.22 -12.22 6.58
N TRP A 203 -22.97 -11.72 5.61
CA TRP A 203 -24.37 -11.32 5.81
C TRP A 203 -25.28 -12.48 6.23
N ASP A 204 -25.05 -13.66 5.65
CA ASP A 204 -25.74 -14.90 6.01
C ASP A 204 -25.50 -15.27 7.47
N MET A 205 -24.25 -15.27 7.90
CA MET A 205 -23.86 -15.64 9.27
C MET A 205 -24.38 -14.64 10.30
N TYR A 206 -24.31 -13.33 9.99
CA TYR A 206 -24.88 -12.29 10.86
C TYR A 206 -26.38 -12.44 11.03
N ASN A 207 -27.12 -12.74 9.94
CA ASN A 207 -28.56 -12.97 10.00
C ASN A 207 -28.92 -14.27 10.71
N GLU A 208 -28.15 -15.35 10.54
CA GLU A 208 -28.38 -16.64 11.20
C GLU A 208 -28.31 -16.52 12.73
N VAL A 209 -27.42 -15.69 13.27
CA VAL A 209 -27.34 -15.44 14.73
C VAL A 209 -28.32 -14.37 15.21
N GLY A 210 -29.30 -13.99 14.39
CA GLY A 210 -30.41 -13.09 14.74
C GLY A 210 -30.14 -11.61 14.44
N ALA A 211 -29.10 -11.29 13.71
CA ALA A 211 -28.73 -9.93 13.28
C ALA A 211 -28.82 -8.89 14.41
N PRO A 212 -28.08 -9.10 15.54
CA PRO A 212 -28.18 -8.26 16.72
C PRO A 212 -27.73 -6.82 16.44
N GLU A 213 -28.31 -5.85 17.13
CA GLU A 213 -27.77 -4.50 17.19
C GLU A 213 -26.44 -4.52 17.97
N LEU A 214 -25.37 -4.02 17.34
CA LEU A 214 -24.05 -3.95 17.95
C LEU A 214 -23.84 -2.54 18.55
N LYS A 215 -23.89 -2.44 19.86
CA LYS A 215 -23.74 -1.15 20.57
C LYS A 215 -22.29 -0.76 20.80
N ASN A 216 -21.42 -1.76 20.89
CA ASN A 216 -20.00 -1.61 21.20
C ASN A 216 -19.22 -2.85 20.75
N THR A 217 -17.91 -2.86 20.98
CA THR A 217 -17.03 -4.00 20.65
C THR A 217 -17.34 -5.27 21.43
N ASP A 218 -17.93 -5.21 22.62
CA ASP A 218 -18.31 -6.42 23.37
C ASP A 218 -19.48 -7.12 22.67
N ASP A 219 -20.47 -6.35 22.16
CA ASP A 219 -21.56 -6.91 21.36
C ASP A 219 -21.02 -7.50 20.04
N LEU A 220 -20.03 -6.87 19.42
CA LEU A 220 -19.35 -7.41 18.22
C LEU A 220 -18.69 -8.75 18.54
N LEU A 221 -17.93 -8.87 19.64
CA LEU A 221 -17.30 -10.12 20.05
C LEU A 221 -18.33 -11.21 20.36
N ASN A 222 -19.43 -10.88 21.02
CA ASN A 222 -20.51 -11.84 21.32
C ASN A 222 -21.17 -12.33 20.01
N CYS A 223 -21.44 -11.44 19.06
CA CYS A 223 -21.95 -11.81 17.74
C CYS A 223 -20.98 -12.75 17.00
N LEU A 224 -19.68 -12.43 16.99
CA LEU A 224 -18.65 -13.27 16.40
C LEU A 224 -18.53 -14.63 17.10
N ALA A 225 -18.73 -14.69 18.42
CA ALA A 225 -18.72 -15.96 19.16
C ALA A 225 -19.90 -16.85 18.77
N ASP A 226 -21.08 -16.28 18.60
CA ASP A 226 -22.25 -17.01 18.13
C ASP A 226 -22.06 -17.51 16.70
N ILE A 227 -21.47 -16.69 15.81
CA ILE A 227 -21.12 -17.08 14.44
C ILE A 227 -20.11 -18.24 14.45
N GLN A 228 -18.99 -18.12 15.18
CA GLN A 228 -17.98 -19.18 15.23
C GLN A 228 -18.52 -20.48 15.83
N LYS A 229 -19.42 -20.39 16.79
CA LYS A 229 -20.08 -21.54 17.36
C LYS A 229 -21.01 -22.24 16.35
N ALA A 230 -21.71 -21.50 15.50
CA ALA A 230 -22.54 -22.04 14.42
C ALA A 230 -21.66 -22.63 13.28
N HIS A 231 -20.53 -21.99 12.99
CA HIS A 231 -19.61 -22.33 11.91
C HIS A 231 -18.18 -22.58 12.43
N PRO A 232 -17.90 -23.66 13.18
CA PRO A 232 -16.56 -23.95 13.70
C PRO A 232 -15.58 -24.39 12.61
N GLN A 233 -16.06 -24.69 11.42
CA GLN A 233 -15.32 -25.16 10.25
C GLN A 233 -15.97 -24.62 8.97
N ASN A 234 -15.16 -24.51 7.91
CA ASN A 234 -15.69 -24.21 6.58
C ASN A 234 -16.32 -25.46 5.93
N ASP A 235 -16.84 -25.32 4.71
CA ASP A 235 -17.50 -26.43 3.97
C ASP A 235 -16.54 -27.59 3.62
N LYS A 236 -15.22 -27.35 3.68
CA LYS A 236 -14.19 -28.38 3.47
C LYS A 236 -13.84 -29.15 4.75
N GLY A 237 -14.33 -28.71 5.91
CA GLY A 237 -14.02 -29.26 7.23
C GLY A 237 -12.75 -28.68 7.87
N ASP A 238 -12.20 -27.61 7.32
CA ASP A 238 -11.06 -26.91 7.90
C ASP A 238 -11.50 -25.99 9.04
N PRO A 239 -10.75 -25.88 10.16
CA PRO A 239 -11.08 -24.98 11.25
C PRO A 239 -11.21 -23.54 10.78
N ALA A 240 -12.24 -22.85 11.27
CA ALA A 240 -12.50 -21.44 10.99
C ALA A 240 -12.57 -20.63 12.29
N TYR A 241 -12.12 -19.38 12.23
CA TYR A 241 -12.03 -18.49 13.38
C TYR A 241 -12.68 -17.15 13.07
N ALA A 242 -13.22 -16.50 14.09
CA ALA A 242 -13.81 -15.18 13.93
C ALA A 242 -12.77 -14.15 13.47
N ILE A 243 -11.58 -14.18 14.06
CA ILE A 243 -10.49 -13.23 13.81
C ILE A 243 -9.20 -13.99 13.48
N SER A 244 -8.52 -13.58 12.44
CA SER A 244 -7.18 -14.04 12.09
C SER A 244 -6.29 -12.84 11.84
N LEU A 245 -5.07 -12.83 12.41
CA LEU A 245 -4.12 -11.71 12.39
C LEU A 245 -2.86 -12.13 11.64
N TRP A 246 -2.08 -11.16 11.18
CA TRP A 246 -0.78 -11.36 10.54
C TRP A 246 0.19 -10.28 11.00
N LYS A 247 1.50 -10.53 10.94
CA LYS A 247 2.53 -9.66 11.53
C LYS A 247 3.55 -9.10 10.55
N ASP A 248 3.57 -9.57 9.34
CA ASP A 248 4.54 -9.14 8.31
C ASP A 248 4.40 -7.66 7.91
N TRP A 249 3.28 -7.04 8.25
CA TRP A 249 3.06 -5.59 8.08
C TRP A 249 3.35 -4.76 9.33
N ASP A 250 3.74 -5.37 10.43
CA ASP A 250 4.08 -4.64 11.65
C ASP A 250 5.33 -3.78 11.44
N SER A 251 5.26 -2.53 11.92
CA SER A 251 6.37 -1.58 11.91
C SER A 251 6.86 -1.24 13.32
N GLN A 252 6.50 -0.06 13.82
CA GLN A 252 6.80 0.39 15.19
C GLN A 252 5.72 -0.03 16.19
N TYR A 253 4.65 -0.63 15.72
CA TYR A 253 3.49 -1.09 16.49
C TYR A 253 2.86 -2.29 15.80
N MET A 254 1.93 -2.93 16.48
CA MET A 254 1.12 -4.00 15.88
C MET A 254 0.11 -3.38 14.91
N GLU A 255 0.31 -3.61 13.61
CA GLU A 255 -0.47 -2.97 12.54
C GLU A 255 -1.97 -3.25 12.65
N CYS A 256 -2.35 -4.50 12.90
CA CYS A 256 -3.76 -4.84 13.07
C CYS A 256 -4.45 -4.03 14.18
N VAL A 257 -3.75 -3.73 15.29
CA VAL A 257 -4.28 -2.87 16.37
C VAL A 257 -4.35 -1.42 15.90
N ALA A 258 -3.29 -0.92 15.28
CA ALA A 258 -3.19 0.47 14.85
C ALA A 258 -4.30 0.85 13.85
N GLN A 259 -4.65 -0.03 12.92
CA GLN A 259 -5.73 0.24 11.96
C GLN A 259 -7.10 0.34 12.63
N LEU A 260 -7.36 -0.46 13.64
CA LEU A 260 -8.64 -0.43 14.34
C LEU A 260 -8.79 0.77 15.30
N THR A 261 -7.71 1.51 15.62
CA THR A 261 -7.83 2.77 16.38
C THR A 261 -8.74 3.77 15.67
N LYS A 262 -8.77 3.71 14.34
CA LYS A 262 -9.60 4.58 13.49
C LYS A 262 -11.10 4.41 13.75
N TRP A 263 -11.56 3.24 14.19
CA TRP A 263 -12.97 3.02 14.56
C TRP A 263 -13.41 3.93 15.71
N TYR A 264 -12.46 4.40 16.52
CA TYR A 264 -12.69 5.28 17.66
C TYR A 264 -12.09 6.68 17.48
N GLY A 265 -12.03 7.13 16.23
CA GLY A 265 -11.69 8.51 15.90
C GLY A 265 -10.22 8.88 16.09
N GLN A 266 -9.32 7.91 16.21
CA GLN A 266 -7.90 8.15 16.41
C GLN A 266 -7.04 7.39 15.41
N GLU A 267 -5.98 8.03 14.94
CA GLU A 267 -4.95 7.44 14.07
C GLU A 267 -3.61 7.41 14.78
N VAL A 268 -2.88 6.29 14.64
CA VAL A 268 -1.52 6.17 15.17
C VAL A 268 -0.55 6.96 14.30
N ASN A 269 0.21 7.86 14.91
CA ASN A 269 1.26 8.65 14.26
C ASN A 269 2.53 8.66 15.15
N GLY A 270 3.47 7.76 14.86
CA GLY A 270 4.65 7.58 15.69
C GLY A 270 4.29 7.15 17.13
N SER A 271 4.70 7.95 18.11
CA SER A 271 4.45 7.69 19.53
C SER A 271 3.13 8.26 20.07
N VAL A 272 2.29 8.84 19.19
CA VAL A 272 1.03 9.50 19.56
C VAL A 272 -0.16 8.98 18.79
N LEU A 273 -1.35 9.21 19.34
CA LEU A 273 -2.64 9.06 18.69
C LEU A 273 -3.17 10.45 18.34
N ILE A 274 -3.61 10.65 17.11
CA ILE A 274 -4.18 11.91 16.62
C ILE A 274 -5.68 11.71 16.41
N GLY A 275 -6.48 12.51 17.11
CA GLY A 275 -7.93 12.46 17.06
C GLY A 275 -8.54 13.23 15.89
N THR A 276 -9.78 12.86 15.51
CA THR A 276 -10.62 13.62 14.58
C THR A 276 -10.96 15.03 15.09
N ASP A 277 -10.89 15.23 16.40
CA ASP A 277 -11.03 16.51 17.09
C ASP A 277 -9.73 17.31 17.15
N ASN A 278 -8.69 16.85 16.45
CA ASN A 278 -7.33 17.39 16.47
C ASN A 278 -6.63 17.29 17.86
N SER A 279 -7.08 16.39 18.74
CA SER A 279 -6.34 16.06 19.96
C SER A 279 -5.09 15.24 19.64
N ILE A 280 -4.05 15.38 20.47
CA ILE A 280 -2.86 14.51 20.47
C ILE A 280 -2.75 13.90 21.87
N VAL A 281 -2.64 12.57 21.94
CA VAL A 281 -2.42 11.85 23.19
C VAL A 281 -1.31 10.80 22.99
N PRO A 282 -0.53 10.46 24.02
CA PRO A 282 0.48 9.39 23.91
C PRO A 282 -0.17 8.06 23.50
N LEU A 283 0.54 7.27 22.68
CA LEU A 283 0.11 5.92 22.30
C LEU A 283 -0.12 5.02 23.54
N THR A 284 0.61 5.29 24.62
CA THR A 284 0.54 4.56 25.89
C THR A 284 -0.59 5.02 26.81
N ASP A 285 -1.45 5.95 26.39
CA ASP A 285 -2.60 6.36 27.19
C ASP A 285 -3.65 5.22 27.24
N LYS A 286 -3.98 4.74 28.44
CA LYS A 286 -5.02 3.70 28.63
C LYS A 286 -6.42 4.16 28.22
N ALA A 287 -6.68 5.46 28.08
CA ALA A 287 -7.90 5.99 27.51
C ALA A 287 -7.87 6.05 25.98
N GLY A 288 -6.72 5.87 25.35
CA GLY A 288 -6.52 5.91 23.91
C GLY A 288 -7.03 4.66 23.20
N ALA A 289 -7.32 4.85 21.91
CA ALA A 289 -7.86 3.78 21.07
C ALA A 289 -6.90 2.60 20.89
N TYR A 290 -5.57 2.80 21.00
CA TYR A 290 -4.61 1.70 20.88
C TYR A 290 -4.77 0.67 22.01
N TYR A 291 -4.84 1.13 23.25
CA TYR A 291 -5.12 0.25 24.39
C TYR A 291 -6.48 -0.43 24.26
N LYS A 292 -7.52 0.33 23.85
CA LYS A 292 -8.87 -0.21 23.65
C LYS A 292 -8.88 -1.33 22.62
N MET A 293 -8.22 -1.15 21.46
CA MET A 293 -8.19 -2.16 20.39
C MET A 293 -7.27 -3.35 20.70
N LEU A 294 -6.19 -3.12 21.41
CA LEU A 294 -5.37 -4.21 21.92
C LEU A 294 -6.15 -5.10 22.88
N LYS A 295 -6.93 -4.47 23.78
CA LYS A 295 -7.82 -5.18 24.71
C LYS A 295 -8.94 -5.92 23.98
N PHE A 296 -9.46 -5.37 22.88
CA PHE A 296 -10.43 -6.06 22.02
C PHE A 296 -9.86 -7.39 21.47
N PHE A 297 -8.64 -7.39 20.93
CA PHE A 297 -8.01 -8.64 20.46
C PHE A 297 -7.67 -9.61 21.58
N TYR A 298 -7.23 -9.10 22.73
CA TYR A 298 -7.05 -9.94 23.92
C TYR A 298 -8.37 -10.61 24.37
N GLN A 299 -9.47 -9.87 24.45
CA GLN A 299 -10.77 -10.42 24.79
C GLN A 299 -11.23 -11.45 23.75
N ALA A 300 -11.03 -11.16 22.46
CA ALA A 300 -11.30 -12.10 21.39
C ALA A 300 -10.52 -13.42 21.57
N ASN A 301 -9.21 -13.33 21.88
CA ASN A 301 -8.38 -14.51 22.14
C ASN A 301 -8.86 -15.30 23.38
N LYS A 302 -9.21 -14.60 24.47
CA LYS A 302 -9.76 -15.21 25.70
C LYS A 302 -11.06 -15.97 25.44
N MET A 303 -11.86 -15.51 24.46
CA MET A 303 -13.10 -16.18 24.01
C MET A 303 -12.82 -17.31 23.00
N GLY A 304 -11.57 -17.55 22.60
CA GLY A 304 -11.19 -18.55 21.59
C GLY A 304 -11.55 -18.15 20.17
N LEU A 305 -11.69 -16.86 19.89
CA LEU A 305 -12.09 -16.31 18.59
C LEU A 305 -10.91 -16.00 17.67
N VAL A 306 -9.69 -15.89 18.23
CA VAL A 306 -8.48 -15.61 17.46
C VAL A 306 -7.87 -16.90 16.95
N ASP A 307 -7.57 -16.92 15.67
CA ASP A 307 -6.84 -18.00 15.00
C ASP A 307 -5.46 -18.21 15.66
N PRO A 308 -5.14 -19.42 16.14
CA PRO A 308 -3.87 -19.70 16.80
C PRO A 308 -2.64 -19.51 15.89
N ASP A 309 -2.80 -19.55 14.56
CA ASP A 309 -1.70 -19.30 13.63
C ASP A 309 -1.33 -17.80 13.54
N SER A 310 -2.16 -16.90 14.06
CA SER A 310 -2.04 -15.44 13.92
C SER A 310 -0.64 -14.88 14.25
N ALA A 311 0.03 -15.42 15.26
CA ALA A 311 1.37 -14.97 15.65
C ALA A 311 2.50 -15.43 14.72
N THR A 312 2.23 -16.33 13.77
CA THR A 312 3.24 -16.99 12.93
C THR A 312 2.94 -16.97 11.44
N GLN A 313 1.72 -16.65 11.06
CA GLN A 313 1.32 -16.57 9.66
C GLN A 313 1.67 -15.22 9.04
N ASP A 314 1.83 -15.22 7.72
CA ASP A 314 1.99 -14.06 6.86
C ASP A 314 0.65 -13.66 6.19
N TRP A 315 0.69 -12.58 5.42
CA TRP A 315 -0.46 -12.10 4.66
C TRP A 315 -0.96 -13.12 3.63
N ASN A 316 -0.09 -13.86 2.97
CA ASN A 316 -0.50 -14.85 1.95
C ASN A 316 -1.30 -16.01 2.57
N MET A 317 -0.91 -16.45 3.76
CA MET A 317 -1.72 -17.43 4.52
C MET A 317 -3.08 -16.85 4.92
N MET A 318 -3.12 -15.56 5.31
CA MET A 318 -4.37 -14.87 5.61
C MET A 318 -5.30 -14.83 4.38
N VAL A 319 -4.78 -14.47 3.19
CA VAL A 319 -5.53 -14.47 1.92
C VAL A 319 -6.15 -15.85 1.65
N SER A 320 -5.37 -16.92 1.77
CA SER A 320 -5.86 -18.28 1.58
C SER A 320 -7.02 -18.64 2.52
N LYS A 321 -6.92 -18.20 3.79
CA LYS A 321 -8.00 -18.41 4.78
C LYS A 321 -9.26 -17.60 4.46
N MET A 322 -9.12 -16.37 3.94
CA MET A 322 -10.25 -15.56 3.49
C MET A 322 -10.97 -16.20 2.29
N GLN A 323 -10.22 -16.65 1.29
CA GLN A 323 -10.76 -17.34 0.11
C GLN A 323 -11.50 -18.64 0.47
N ASP A 324 -11.07 -19.30 1.53
CA ASP A 324 -11.69 -20.54 2.05
C ASP A 324 -12.82 -20.30 3.08
N LYS A 325 -13.27 -19.07 3.29
CA LYS A 325 -14.30 -18.68 4.30
C LYS A 325 -13.96 -19.19 5.71
N ARG A 326 -12.68 -19.05 6.11
CA ARG A 326 -12.16 -19.50 7.42
C ARG A 326 -11.96 -18.35 8.40
N VAL A 327 -12.28 -17.10 8.00
CA VAL A 327 -12.18 -15.88 8.81
C VAL A 327 -13.49 -15.14 8.69
N TYR A 328 -14.09 -14.68 9.81
CA TYR A 328 -15.43 -14.12 9.82
C TYR A 328 -15.50 -12.61 10.01
N LEU A 329 -14.43 -11.99 10.53
CA LEU A 329 -14.29 -10.54 10.64
C LEU A 329 -13.22 -10.04 9.67
N TYR A 330 -13.61 -9.19 8.74
CA TYR A 330 -12.72 -8.36 7.93
C TYR A 330 -12.82 -6.91 8.39
N TRP A 331 -11.82 -6.10 8.08
CA TRP A 331 -11.86 -4.66 8.43
C TRP A 331 -11.41 -3.72 7.33
N TYR A 332 -10.57 -4.14 6.38
CA TYR A 332 -10.25 -3.32 5.22
C TYR A 332 -11.31 -3.48 4.11
N SER A 333 -11.63 -2.39 3.40
CA SER A 333 -12.62 -2.40 2.31
C SER A 333 -12.30 -3.39 1.20
N TRP A 334 -11.03 -3.58 0.89
CA TRP A 334 -10.56 -4.48 -0.18
C TRP A 334 -10.52 -5.96 0.25
N GLN A 335 -10.54 -6.29 1.53
CA GLN A 335 -10.48 -7.69 1.99
C GLN A 335 -11.66 -8.53 1.51
N TYR A 336 -12.85 -7.96 1.40
CA TYR A 336 -14.01 -8.72 0.95
C TYR A 336 -13.87 -9.20 -0.51
N GLY A 337 -13.03 -8.57 -1.32
CA GLY A 337 -12.72 -9.02 -2.68
C GLY A 337 -12.18 -10.44 -2.77
N PHE A 338 -11.57 -10.97 -1.71
CA PHE A 338 -11.12 -12.36 -1.66
C PHE A 338 -12.27 -13.37 -1.50
N TRP A 339 -13.47 -12.91 -1.16
CA TRP A 339 -14.66 -13.76 -1.05
C TRP A 339 -15.81 -13.30 -1.91
N ASN A 340 -16.16 -12.01 -1.86
CA ASN A 340 -17.38 -11.47 -2.46
C ASN A 340 -17.38 -11.57 -3.99
N THR A 341 -18.53 -11.97 -4.52
CA THR A 341 -18.87 -11.86 -5.95
C THR A 341 -20.34 -11.48 -6.08
N PRO A 342 -20.78 -10.95 -7.22
CA PRO A 342 -22.22 -10.70 -7.43
C PRO A 342 -23.08 -11.95 -7.26
N ALA A 343 -22.61 -13.12 -7.72
CA ALA A 343 -23.33 -14.38 -7.53
C ALA A 343 -23.54 -14.72 -6.05
N LYS A 344 -22.47 -14.64 -5.25
CA LYS A 344 -22.56 -14.84 -3.79
C LYS A 344 -23.41 -13.76 -3.11
N GLY A 345 -23.41 -12.54 -3.64
CA GLY A 345 -24.29 -11.47 -3.19
C GLY A 345 -25.77 -11.78 -3.40
N GLU A 346 -26.14 -12.37 -4.55
CA GLU A 346 -27.50 -12.86 -4.81
C GLU A 346 -27.88 -14.07 -3.94
N GLU A 347 -26.93 -14.89 -3.55
CA GLU A 347 -27.13 -15.95 -2.55
C GLU A 347 -27.34 -15.38 -1.13
N GLY A 348 -26.87 -14.16 -0.89
CA GLY A 348 -26.93 -13.49 0.42
C GLY A 348 -25.76 -13.82 1.34
N VAL A 349 -24.59 -14.26 0.79
CA VAL A 349 -23.45 -14.76 1.56
C VAL A 349 -22.19 -13.87 1.47
N ASN A 350 -22.31 -12.67 0.87
CA ASN A 350 -21.23 -11.69 0.83
C ASN A 350 -20.93 -11.11 2.23
N TYR A 351 -19.67 -10.72 2.44
CA TYR A 351 -19.27 -9.88 3.57
C TYR A 351 -19.70 -8.44 3.31
N ILE A 352 -20.19 -7.78 4.33
CA ILE A 352 -20.69 -6.41 4.28
C ILE A 352 -20.45 -5.72 5.63
N GLU A 353 -20.42 -4.41 5.63
CA GLU A 353 -20.22 -3.59 6.82
C GLU A 353 -21.34 -3.78 7.82
N ILE A 354 -21.00 -4.03 9.08
CA ILE A 354 -21.97 -4.11 10.17
C ILE A 354 -21.70 -2.97 11.16
N PRO A 355 -22.62 -2.01 11.26
CA PRO A 355 -22.45 -0.86 12.14
C PRO A 355 -22.31 -1.23 13.62
N VAL A 356 -21.35 -0.58 14.30
CA VAL A 356 -21.16 -0.66 15.75
C VAL A 356 -21.40 0.74 16.33
N ALA A 357 -22.45 0.89 17.14
CA ALA A 357 -23.05 2.18 17.44
C ALA A 357 -22.19 3.17 18.23
N ASP A 358 -21.19 2.71 19.00
CA ASP A 358 -20.28 3.56 19.78
C ASP A 358 -19.03 4.02 19.00
N THR A 359 -18.98 3.73 17.70
CA THR A 359 -17.84 4.13 16.86
C THR A 359 -17.98 5.58 16.37
N ASN A 360 -16.83 6.22 16.17
CA ASN A 360 -16.70 7.50 15.46
C ASN A 360 -15.48 7.39 14.54
N LEU A 361 -15.70 6.92 13.32
CA LEU A 361 -14.63 6.53 12.39
C LEU A 361 -13.78 7.73 12.00
N TYR A 362 -12.45 7.61 12.19
CA TYR A 362 -11.46 8.47 11.55
C TYR A 362 -11.29 8.01 10.10
N GLN A 363 -11.79 8.78 9.15
CA GLN A 363 -11.66 8.50 7.73
C GLN A 363 -10.81 9.58 7.08
N ALA A 364 -9.62 9.24 6.57
CA ALA A 364 -8.88 10.16 5.72
C ALA A 364 -9.71 10.48 4.47
N SER A 365 -9.64 11.74 4.00
CA SER A 365 -10.17 12.12 2.69
C SER A 365 -9.46 11.34 1.57
N ASP A 366 -9.91 11.51 0.33
CA ASP A 366 -9.15 11.05 -0.83
C ASP A 366 -7.71 11.60 -0.78
N THR A 367 -6.77 10.83 -1.32
CA THR A 367 -5.33 11.10 -1.22
C THR A 367 -4.88 12.22 -2.17
N TYR A 368 -5.49 13.42 -2.09
CA TYR A 368 -5.23 14.53 -3.01
C TYR A 368 -3.75 14.84 -3.18
N TYR A 369 -3.00 14.92 -2.08
CA TYR A 369 -1.56 15.17 -2.09
C TYR A 369 -0.71 13.88 -2.08
N GLY A 370 -1.32 12.72 -2.28
CA GLY A 370 -0.68 11.41 -2.21
C GLY A 370 -0.93 10.67 -0.89
N ASP A 371 -0.60 9.37 -0.90
CA ASP A 371 -0.86 8.43 0.21
C ASP A 371 0.24 8.41 1.29
N GLY A 372 1.27 9.23 1.14
CA GLY A 372 2.44 9.26 2.03
C GLY A 372 3.66 8.56 1.45
N ARG A 373 3.60 8.10 0.20
CA ARG A 373 4.72 7.54 -0.56
C ARG A 373 5.00 8.34 -1.82
N VAL A 374 6.22 8.19 -2.31
CA VAL A 374 6.70 8.88 -3.53
C VAL A 374 7.53 7.96 -4.38
N ILE A 375 7.57 8.23 -5.69
CA ILE A 375 8.46 7.60 -6.63
C ILE A 375 9.47 8.61 -7.18
N ALA A 376 10.74 8.20 -7.28
CA ALA A 376 11.84 9.01 -7.80
C ALA A 376 12.71 8.20 -8.76
N VAL A 377 13.55 8.89 -9.55
CA VAL A 377 14.55 8.29 -10.45
C VAL A 377 15.93 8.39 -9.81
N GLY A 378 16.64 7.27 -9.74
CA GLY A 378 17.96 7.19 -9.13
C GLY A 378 19.03 7.96 -9.90
N SER A 379 19.93 8.67 -9.19
CA SER A 379 20.94 9.57 -9.79
C SER A 379 22.02 8.87 -10.63
N GLN A 380 22.14 7.54 -10.50
CA GLN A 380 23.13 6.76 -11.26
C GLN A 380 22.63 6.32 -12.65
N VAL A 381 21.36 6.61 -12.96
CA VAL A 381 20.77 6.28 -14.26
C VAL A 381 21.39 7.14 -15.36
N SER A 382 21.76 6.51 -16.49
CA SER A 382 22.29 7.24 -17.66
C SER A 382 21.22 8.11 -18.31
N ASP A 383 21.60 9.17 -19.03
CA ASP A 383 20.67 10.08 -19.74
C ASP A 383 19.71 9.31 -20.68
N GLU A 384 20.19 8.28 -21.37
CA GLU A 384 19.36 7.44 -22.24
C GLU A 384 18.30 6.68 -21.44
N ASN A 385 18.69 6.02 -20.37
CA ASN A 385 17.76 5.27 -19.52
C ASN A 385 16.86 6.20 -18.70
N PHE A 386 17.35 7.39 -18.31
CA PHE A 386 16.53 8.39 -17.65
C PHE A 386 15.33 8.81 -18.52
N ALA A 387 15.54 9.08 -19.82
CA ALA A 387 14.46 9.40 -20.73
C ALA A 387 13.42 8.26 -20.84
N ARG A 388 13.88 6.99 -20.87
CA ARG A 388 13.01 5.81 -20.90
C ARG A 388 12.21 5.65 -19.59
N LEU A 389 12.81 5.90 -18.44
CA LEU A 389 12.12 5.84 -17.16
C LEU A 389 11.07 6.95 -17.04
N MET A 390 11.38 8.15 -17.50
CA MET A 390 10.40 9.24 -17.50
C MET A 390 9.23 8.97 -18.45
N GLU A 391 9.46 8.37 -19.60
CA GLU A 391 8.40 7.90 -20.52
C GLU A 391 7.52 6.83 -19.84
N PHE A 392 8.16 5.87 -19.16
CA PHE A 392 7.44 4.85 -18.36
C PHE A 392 6.59 5.50 -17.26
N LEU A 393 7.13 6.46 -16.50
CA LEU A 393 6.40 7.15 -15.43
C LEU A 393 5.22 7.99 -15.97
N ASP A 394 5.39 8.63 -17.14
CA ASP A 394 4.29 9.35 -17.78
C ASP A 394 3.18 8.40 -18.24
N TRP A 395 3.55 7.26 -18.84
CA TRP A 395 2.59 6.21 -19.14
C TRP A 395 1.94 5.63 -17.88
N TYR A 396 2.71 5.45 -16.81
CA TYR A 396 2.20 4.95 -15.52
C TYR A 396 1.15 5.88 -14.91
N ALA A 397 1.16 7.18 -15.27
CA ALA A 397 0.16 8.19 -14.93
C ALA A 397 -0.86 8.46 -16.07
N SER A 398 -0.75 7.79 -17.22
CA SER A 398 -1.68 7.98 -18.35
C SER A 398 -3.01 7.25 -18.09
N PRO A 399 -4.11 7.65 -18.78
CA PRO A 399 -5.38 6.93 -18.68
C PRO A 399 -5.25 5.43 -18.95
N GLU A 400 -4.45 5.03 -19.97
CA GLU A 400 -4.17 3.62 -20.26
C GLU A 400 -3.42 2.93 -19.11
N GLY A 401 -2.31 3.51 -18.67
CA GLY A 401 -1.48 2.92 -17.60
C GLY A 401 -2.24 2.77 -16.29
N VAL A 402 -2.96 3.82 -15.89
CA VAL A 402 -3.79 3.80 -14.66
C VAL A 402 -4.93 2.78 -14.79
N GLN A 403 -5.59 2.71 -15.94
CA GLN A 403 -6.65 1.74 -16.18
C GLN A 403 -6.13 0.30 -16.10
N ILE A 404 -4.97 0.02 -16.67
CA ILE A 404 -4.31 -1.31 -16.57
C ILE A 404 -3.99 -1.65 -15.13
N GLN A 405 -3.48 -0.70 -14.36
CA GLN A 405 -3.10 -0.91 -12.96
C GLN A 405 -4.29 -1.24 -12.06
N HIS A 406 -5.39 -0.48 -12.17
CA HIS A 406 -6.58 -0.68 -11.34
C HIS A 406 -7.56 -1.70 -11.94
N GLY A 407 -7.70 -1.72 -13.26
CA GLY A 407 -8.71 -2.48 -13.97
C GLY A 407 -8.24 -3.77 -14.62
N GLY A 408 -6.93 -3.91 -14.86
CA GLY A 408 -6.40 -5.04 -15.63
C GLY A 408 -6.52 -4.87 -17.13
N THR A 409 -6.55 -5.97 -17.89
CA THR A 409 -6.53 -5.97 -19.35
C THR A 409 -7.92 -6.12 -19.97
N GLU A 410 -8.17 -5.37 -21.03
CA GLU A 410 -9.38 -5.52 -21.85
C GLU A 410 -9.41 -6.91 -22.50
N GLY A 411 -10.62 -7.47 -22.59
CA GLY A 411 -10.87 -8.80 -23.17
C GLY A 411 -10.70 -9.95 -22.17
N LEU A 412 -9.84 -9.82 -21.17
CA LEU A 412 -9.71 -10.81 -20.08
C LEU A 412 -10.52 -10.35 -18.85
N ILE A 413 -10.19 -9.18 -18.29
CA ILE A 413 -10.77 -8.72 -17.03
C ILE A 413 -12.02 -7.86 -17.26
N TYR A 414 -12.04 -7.05 -18.29
CA TYR A 414 -13.20 -6.24 -18.64
C TYR A 414 -13.41 -6.16 -20.15
N THR A 415 -14.61 -5.75 -20.54
CA THR A 415 -14.98 -5.38 -21.91
C THR A 415 -15.50 -3.94 -21.95
N VAL A 416 -15.56 -3.35 -23.14
CA VAL A 416 -16.15 -2.02 -23.33
C VAL A 416 -17.54 -2.16 -23.96
N GLU A 417 -18.58 -1.77 -23.23
CA GLU A 417 -19.97 -1.79 -23.70
C GLU A 417 -20.56 -0.38 -23.63
N ASN A 418 -20.98 0.15 -24.80
CA ASN A 418 -21.55 1.50 -24.89
C ASN A 418 -20.66 2.62 -24.30
N GLY A 419 -19.32 2.46 -24.42
CA GLY A 419 -18.35 3.41 -23.88
C GLY A 419 -18.15 3.31 -22.35
N LYS A 420 -18.59 2.22 -21.71
CA LYS A 420 -18.41 1.91 -20.29
C LYS A 420 -17.63 0.61 -20.12
N TYR A 421 -16.82 0.53 -19.10
CA TYR A 421 -16.17 -0.71 -18.72
C TYR A 421 -17.13 -1.65 -17.99
N VAL A 422 -17.09 -2.92 -18.35
CA VAL A 422 -17.91 -3.99 -17.75
C VAL A 422 -17.00 -5.17 -17.41
N LEU A 423 -16.96 -5.58 -16.16
CA LEU A 423 -16.18 -6.76 -15.75
C LEU A 423 -16.68 -8.02 -16.45
N THR A 424 -15.75 -8.84 -16.94
CA THR A 424 -16.02 -10.19 -17.41
C THR A 424 -16.27 -11.13 -16.22
N GLU A 425 -16.63 -12.39 -16.46
CA GLU A 425 -16.69 -13.42 -15.43
C GLU A 425 -15.33 -13.64 -14.75
N ASP A 426 -14.24 -13.67 -15.53
CA ASP A 426 -12.88 -13.74 -15.03
C ASP A 426 -12.53 -12.49 -14.21
N GLY A 427 -12.92 -11.32 -14.68
CA GLY A 427 -12.74 -10.06 -13.97
C GLY A 427 -13.45 -10.01 -12.62
N LEU A 428 -14.65 -10.57 -12.51
CA LEU A 428 -15.40 -10.67 -11.26
C LEU A 428 -14.74 -11.63 -10.25
N ASN A 429 -14.08 -12.66 -10.75
CA ASN A 429 -13.51 -13.71 -9.92
C ASN A 429 -12.00 -13.58 -9.68
N ARG A 430 -11.31 -12.63 -10.30
CA ARG A 430 -9.83 -12.53 -10.35
C ARG A 430 -9.11 -12.54 -9.01
N PHE A 431 -9.77 -12.13 -7.94
CA PHE A 431 -9.19 -12.15 -6.58
C PHE A 431 -9.70 -13.33 -5.74
N SER A 432 -10.85 -13.92 -6.10
CA SER A 432 -11.50 -14.99 -5.34
C SER A 432 -11.27 -16.39 -5.93
N ALA A 433 -10.72 -16.47 -7.13
CA ALA A 433 -10.43 -17.74 -7.83
C ALA A 433 -9.17 -17.59 -8.70
N GLU A 434 -8.62 -18.74 -9.15
CA GLU A 434 -7.57 -18.75 -10.15
C GLU A 434 -8.16 -18.39 -11.52
N VAL A 435 -7.60 -17.34 -12.15
CA VAL A 435 -7.95 -16.91 -13.50
C VAL A 435 -6.75 -17.10 -14.40
N ALA A 436 -6.88 -18.00 -15.36
CA ALA A 436 -5.81 -18.31 -16.31
C ALA A 436 -5.63 -17.17 -17.33
N VAL A 437 -4.40 -16.72 -17.51
CA VAL A 437 -4.05 -15.71 -18.51
C VAL A 437 -3.61 -16.40 -19.81
N PRO A 438 -4.12 -15.98 -21.00
CA PRO A 438 -3.67 -16.52 -22.28
C PRO A 438 -2.15 -16.37 -22.48
N GLU A 439 -1.52 -17.33 -23.14
CA GLU A 439 -0.05 -17.34 -23.39
C GLU A 439 0.42 -16.11 -24.16
N ASP A 440 -0.37 -15.61 -25.10
CA ASP A 440 -0.08 -14.40 -25.87
C ASP A 440 -0.22 -13.11 -25.06
N GLN A 441 -0.83 -13.18 -23.86
CA GLN A 441 -0.95 -12.10 -22.88
C GLN A 441 0.00 -12.26 -21.69
N GLY A 442 0.90 -13.24 -21.69
CA GLY A 442 1.89 -13.46 -20.63
C GLY A 442 1.78 -14.80 -19.92
N GLY A 443 0.68 -15.55 -20.10
CA GLY A 443 0.46 -16.88 -19.52
C GLY A 443 0.33 -16.86 -17.98
N GLY A 444 0.26 -18.07 -17.39
CA GLY A 444 0.12 -18.23 -15.95
C GLY A 444 -1.25 -17.86 -15.42
N ASN A 445 -1.30 -17.40 -14.16
CA ASN A 445 -2.51 -16.91 -13.51
C ASN A 445 -2.51 -15.39 -13.43
N TRP A 446 -3.68 -14.80 -13.32
CA TRP A 446 -3.84 -13.36 -13.12
C TRP A 446 -2.99 -12.83 -11.95
N ASN A 447 -3.00 -13.52 -10.81
CA ASN A 447 -2.26 -13.12 -9.63
C ASN A 447 -0.73 -13.15 -9.81
N ASP A 448 -0.19 -13.94 -10.74
CA ASP A 448 1.25 -14.01 -11.03
C ASP A 448 1.77 -12.71 -11.66
N GLY A 449 0.89 -11.99 -12.40
CA GLY A 449 1.21 -10.73 -13.07
C GLY A 449 0.44 -9.52 -12.53
N ASN A 450 -0.38 -9.70 -11.49
CA ASN A 450 -1.05 -8.58 -10.85
C ASN A 450 0.01 -7.62 -10.26
N ASN A 451 -0.32 -6.34 -10.18
CA ASN A 451 0.61 -5.28 -9.86
C ASN A 451 1.63 -5.64 -8.75
N GLN A 452 2.81 -6.10 -9.16
CA GLN A 452 3.89 -6.52 -8.26
C GLN A 452 4.65 -5.33 -7.65
N ILE A 453 4.47 -4.12 -8.20
CA ILE A 453 4.93 -2.85 -7.62
C ILE A 453 4.08 -2.51 -6.40
N ASN A 454 2.78 -2.89 -6.41
CA ASN A 454 1.81 -2.62 -5.33
C ASN A 454 1.68 -1.13 -4.97
N GLN A 455 1.90 -0.23 -5.94
CA GLN A 455 1.75 1.22 -5.80
C GLN A 455 1.29 1.83 -7.13
N TRP A 456 0.66 2.99 -7.07
CA TRP A 456 0.09 3.70 -8.22
C TRP A 456 0.38 5.20 -8.14
N ILE A 457 0.61 5.86 -9.27
CA ILE A 457 0.75 7.33 -9.28
C ILE A 457 -0.62 8.00 -9.10
N VAL A 458 -1.67 7.42 -9.68
CA VAL A 458 -3.03 7.98 -9.67
C VAL A 458 -3.96 7.08 -8.87
N ALA A 459 -4.71 7.66 -7.95
CA ALA A 459 -5.66 6.95 -7.11
C ALA A 459 -6.84 6.37 -7.91
N SER A 460 -7.38 5.26 -7.42
CA SER A 460 -8.53 4.57 -8.04
C SER A 460 -9.79 5.43 -8.14
N CYS A 461 -9.95 6.41 -7.24
CA CYS A 461 -11.10 7.31 -7.20
C CYS A 461 -11.00 8.49 -8.18
N ASP A 462 -9.85 8.69 -8.87
CA ASP A 462 -9.73 9.72 -9.88
C ASP A 462 -10.48 9.32 -11.16
N ILE A 463 -10.83 10.30 -12.00
CA ILE A 463 -11.72 10.10 -13.12
C ILE A 463 -10.93 9.76 -14.39
N ASN A 464 -11.25 8.63 -15.00
CA ASN A 464 -10.77 8.26 -16.31
C ASN A 464 -11.47 9.13 -17.38
N PRO A 465 -10.74 9.94 -18.15
CA PRO A 465 -11.32 10.83 -19.15
C PRO A 465 -12.02 10.09 -20.31
N ASP A 466 -11.65 8.83 -20.58
CA ASP A 466 -12.19 8.05 -21.69
C ASP A 466 -13.63 7.55 -21.41
N THR A 467 -13.92 7.23 -20.15
CA THR A 467 -15.24 6.72 -19.72
C THR A 467 -16.04 7.70 -18.88
N ASN A 468 -15.36 8.73 -18.32
CA ASN A 468 -15.90 9.64 -17.32
C ASN A 468 -16.40 8.90 -16.06
N GLU A 469 -15.70 7.83 -15.68
CA GLU A 469 -15.91 7.05 -14.46
C GLU A 469 -14.60 6.94 -13.69
N PRO A 470 -14.60 6.62 -12.38
CA PRO A 470 -13.38 6.34 -11.63
C PRO A 470 -12.58 5.19 -12.26
N TYR A 471 -11.27 5.17 -12.00
CA TYR A 471 -10.42 4.07 -12.46
C TYR A 471 -10.69 2.76 -11.71
N GLY A 472 -11.09 2.84 -10.44
CA GLY A 472 -11.37 1.68 -9.61
C GLY A 472 -12.54 0.85 -10.15
N THR A 473 -12.32 -0.45 -10.32
CA THR A 473 -13.31 -1.36 -10.94
C THR A 473 -14.59 -1.51 -10.14
N ASP A 474 -14.52 -1.37 -8.83
CA ASP A 474 -15.65 -1.40 -7.89
C ASP A 474 -16.52 -0.13 -8.00
N MET A 475 -15.94 0.97 -8.46
CA MET A 475 -16.59 2.27 -8.62
C MET A 475 -17.23 2.46 -9.99
N TRP A 476 -17.06 1.54 -10.93
CA TRP A 476 -17.74 1.61 -12.24
C TRP A 476 -19.24 1.45 -12.08
N SER A 477 -20.01 2.26 -12.80
CA SER A 477 -21.47 2.19 -12.75
C SER A 477 -22.04 0.80 -13.11
N SER A 478 -21.34 0.06 -13.98
CA SER A 478 -21.65 -1.32 -14.31
C SER A 478 -21.46 -2.27 -13.12
N THR A 479 -20.34 -2.13 -12.40
CA THR A 479 -20.01 -2.96 -11.23
C THR A 479 -20.93 -2.62 -10.05
N ILE A 480 -21.18 -1.33 -9.78
CA ILE A 480 -22.15 -0.90 -8.77
C ILE A 480 -23.50 -1.56 -9.04
N LYS A 481 -23.98 -1.51 -10.30
CA LYS A 481 -25.24 -2.15 -10.65
C LYS A 481 -25.22 -3.67 -10.51
N MET A 482 -24.12 -4.34 -10.83
CA MET A 482 -23.98 -5.79 -10.59
C MET A 482 -23.96 -6.15 -9.11
N ASN A 483 -23.49 -5.24 -8.26
CA ASN A 483 -23.46 -5.41 -6.81
C ASN A 483 -24.79 -5.00 -6.10
N GLU A 484 -25.81 -4.52 -6.83
CA GLU A 484 -27.19 -4.38 -6.33
C GLU A 484 -27.84 -5.76 -6.10
N THR A 485 -27.20 -6.57 -5.28
CA THR A 485 -27.59 -7.96 -5.01
C THR A 485 -28.57 -8.07 -3.85
N LYS A 486 -28.98 -9.29 -3.53
CA LYS A 486 -29.80 -9.57 -2.34
C LYS A 486 -29.12 -9.06 -1.06
N THR A 487 -27.81 -9.29 -0.90
CA THR A 487 -27.06 -8.84 0.28
C THR A 487 -27.16 -7.34 0.47
N THR A 488 -26.87 -6.54 -0.57
CA THR A 488 -26.87 -5.07 -0.47
C THR A 488 -28.28 -4.50 -0.29
N LYS A 489 -29.30 -5.09 -0.93
CA LYS A 489 -30.69 -4.69 -0.76
C LYS A 489 -31.20 -4.95 0.65
N GLU A 490 -30.99 -6.15 1.19
CA GLU A 490 -31.39 -6.49 2.57
C GLU A 490 -30.64 -5.62 3.60
N TRP A 491 -29.35 -5.32 3.37
CA TRP A 491 -28.56 -4.40 4.19
C TRP A 491 -29.17 -2.99 4.18
N SER A 492 -29.42 -2.47 2.97
CA SER A 492 -30.00 -1.13 2.78
C SER A 492 -31.39 -1.01 3.44
N GLU A 493 -32.23 -2.04 3.31
CA GLU A 493 -33.54 -2.09 3.98
C GLU A 493 -33.40 -2.11 5.50
N LYS A 494 -32.44 -2.87 6.05
CA LYS A 494 -32.21 -2.98 7.50
C LYS A 494 -31.68 -1.68 8.11
N PHE A 495 -30.70 -1.04 7.46
CA PHE A 495 -29.99 0.11 8.02
C PHE A 495 -30.50 1.47 7.51
N GLY A 496 -31.30 1.50 6.44
CA GLY A 496 -31.95 2.70 5.92
C GLY A 496 -30.96 3.68 5.24
N ALA A 497 -29.92 3.15 4.60
CA ALA A 497 -28.92 3.88 3.82
C ALA A 497 -28.57 3.08 2.55
N ALA A 498 -28.04 3.73 1.51
CA ALA A 498 -27.63 3.05 0.29
C ALA A 498 -26.36 2.22 0.51
N ASP A 499 -25.43 2.75 1.30
CA ASP A 499 -24.12 2.16 1.60
C ASP A 499 -23.62 2.56 2.99
N ASP A 500 -22.46 2.05 3.37
CA ASP A 500 -21.81 2.30 4.66
C ASP A 500 -21.39 3.76 4.83
N VAL A 501 -20.93 4.43 3.78
CA VAL A 501 -20.53 5.84 3.81
C VAL A 501 -21.73 6.73 4.13
N GLU A 502 -22.87 6.53 3.42
CA GLU A 502 -24.11 7.26 3.70
C GLU A 502 -24.59 6.98 5.13
N TYR A 503 -24.58 5.71 5.57
CA TYR A 503 -25.01 5.34 6.90
C TYR A 503 -24.20 6.05 7.99
N LEU A 504 -22.87 5.99 7.89
CA LEU A 504 -21.97 6.55 8.91
C LEU A 504 -22.04 8.08 8.96
N LEU A 505 -22.12 8.74 7.79
CA LEU A 505 -22.27 10.20 7.73
C LEU A 505 -23.62 10.65 8.31
N LYS A 506 -24.72 10.00 7.92
CA LYS A 506 -26.07 10.32 8.38
C LYS A 506 -26.26 10.17 9.89
N ASN A 507 -25.54 9.22 10.48
CA ASN A 507 -25.60 8.95 11.92
C ASN A 507 -24.49 9.66 12.72
N ASN A 508 -23.68 10.52 12.10
CA ASN A 508 -22.53 11.21 12.69
C ASN A 508 -21.51 10.22 13.31
N MET A 509 -21.30 9.09 12.66
CA MET A 509 -20.39 8.03 13.08
C MET A 509 -19.08 8.03 12.31
N MET A 510 -18.83 9.03 11.46
CA MET A 510 -17.60 9.20 10.67
C MET A 510 -17.22 10.67 10.57
N THR A 511 -15.93 10.95 10.67
CA THR A 511 -15.35 12.26 10.38
C THR A 511 -14.34 12.10 9.26
N VAL A 512 -14.55 12.82 8.15
CA VAL A 512 -13.59 12.90 7.05
C VAL A 512 -12.51 13.89 7.41
N VAL A 513 -11.26 13.42 7.48
CA VAL A 513 -10.08 14.23 7.85
C VAL A 513 -9.40 14.70 6.57
N PRO A 514 -9.19 16.02 6.38
CA PRO A 514 -8.59 16.57 5.17
C PRO A 514 -7.19 16.04 4.87
N SER A 515 -6.91 15.77 3.59
CA SER A 515 -5.54 15.64 3.08
C SER A 515 -4.86 17.00 3.16
N ILE A 516 -3.64 17.03 3.69
CA ILE A 516 -2.87 18.27 3.82
C ILE A 516 -1.44 18.04 3.34
N ASN A 517 -0.85 19.08 2.84
CA ASN A 517 0.55 19.10 2.42
C ASN A 517 1.36 20.00 3.35
N ILE A 518 2.16 19.37 4.20
CA ILE A 518 2.99 20.08 5.19
C ILE A 518 4.28 19.32 5.47
N ALA A 519 5.38 20.05 5.55
CA ALA A 519 6.65 19.49 6.00
C ALA A 519 6.58 19.16 7.50
N LEU A 520 6.87 17.93 7.84
CA LEU A 520 7.02 17.48 9.22
C LEU A 520 8.51 17.49 9.61
N ALA A 521 8.78 17.73 10.89
CA ALA A 521 10.14 17.68 11.41
C ALA A 521 10.74 16.27 11.21
N ILE A 522 11.99 16.22 10.74
CA ILE A 522 12.73 14.97 10.54
C ILE A 522 13.29 14.52 11.88
N ASP A 523 13.26 13.22 12.12
CA ASP A 523 13.85 12.62 13.31
C ASP A 523 15.36 12.86 13.35
N THR A 524 15.86 13.37 14.48
CA THR A 524 17.30 13.37 14.72
C THR A 524 17.80 11.94 14.93
N THR A 525 19.11 11.71 14.82
CA THR A 525 19.69 10.38 15.04
C THR A 525 19.29 9.79 16.40
N ASP A 526 19.25 10.61 17.46
CA ASP A 526 18.85 10.17 18.78
C ASP A 526 17.36 9.80 18.84
N ILE A 527 16.49 10.62 18.24
CA ILE A 527 15.04 10.35 18.14
C ILE A 527 14.78 9.06 17.33
N SER A 528 15.45 8.88 16.20
CA SER A 528 15.32 7.68 15.37
C SER A 528 15.71 6.41 16.15
N LEU A 529 16.80 6.48 16.95
CA LEU A 529 17.22 5.36 17.78
C LEU A 529 16.20 5.03 18.87
N ILE A 530 15.70 6.06 19.58
CA ILE A 530 14.66 5.89 20.62
C ILE A 530 13.40 5.30 19.97
N ARG A 531 12.95 5.86 18.84
CA ARG A 531 11.77 5.42 18.10
C ARG A 531 11.87 3.94 17.72
N LYS A 532 13.01 3.51 17.16
CA LYS A 532 13.24 2.11 16.82
C LYS A 532 13.17 1.20 18.06
N GLN A 533 13.88 1.53 19.13
CA GLN A 533 13.90 0.71 20.33
C GLN A 533 12.54 0.63 21.02
N CYS A 534 11.82 1.75 21.10
CA CYS A 534 10.46 1.80 21.64
C CYS A 534 9.48 1.02 20.77
N GLY A 535 9.58 1.18 19.45
CA GLY A 535 8.72 0.48 18.48
C GLY A 535 8.85 -1.05 18.59
N ASP A 536 10.08 -1.57 18.66
CA ASP A 536 10.33 -3.00 18.84
C ASP A 536 9.66 -3.53 20.13
N ILE A 537 9.73 -2.77 21.23
CA ILE A 537 9.10 -3.13 22.50
C ILE A 537 7.57 -3.09 22.40
N ILE A 538 7.00 -2.04 21.81
CA ILE A 538 5.54 -1.89 21.66
C ILE A 538 4.98 -3.03 20.83
N LYS A 539 5.58 -3.31 19.69
CA LYS A 539 5.17 -4.39 18.79
C LYS A 539 5.19 -5.75 19.50
N ASP A 540 6.32 -6.11 20.09
CA ASP A 540 6.48 -7.41 20.75
C ASP A 540 5.58 -7.56 21.99
N ALA A 541 5.39 -6.48 22.76
CA ALA A 541 4.49 -6.48 23.90
C ALA A 541 3.03 -6.60 23.47
N SER A 542 2.62 -5.90 22.39
CA SER A 542 1.25 -5.98 21.84
C SER A 542 0.89 -7.41 21.45
N TRP A 543 1.78 -8.12 20.74
CA TRP A 543 1.56 -9.53 20.41
C TRP A 543 1.44 -10.41 21.65
N ARG A 544 2.33 -10.23 22.65
CA ARG A 544 2.21 -10.99 23.91
C ARG A 544 0.92 -10.69 24.65
N MET A 545 0.46 -9.43 24.65
CA MET A 545 -0.79 -9.03 25.31
C MET A 545 -2.03 -9.62 24.66
N VAL A 546 -2.07 -9.76 23.33
CA VAL A 546 -3.17 -10.47 22.65
C VAL A 546 -3.32 -11.90 23.18
N PHE A 547 -2.20 -12.57 23.49
CA PHE A 547 -2.17 -13.95 23.99
C PHE A 547 -1.91 -14.05 25.51
N ALA A 548 -2.18 -12.97 26.27
CA ALA A 548 -2.03 -12.97 27.71
C ALA A 548 -2.92 -14.03 28.39
N ALA A 549 -2.42 -14.62 29.47
CA ALA A 549 -3.07 -15.73 30.13
C ALA A 549 -4.40 -15.32 30.82
N ASP A 550 -4.41 -14.12 31.40
CA ASP A 550 -5.59 -13.53 32.08
C ASP A 550 -5.48 -11.99 32.14
N ASP A 551 -6.52 -11.34 32.70
CA ASP A 551 -6.59 -9.89 32.78
C ASP A 551 -5.43 -9.30 33.62
N VAL A 552 -4.92 -10.03 34.63
CA VAL A 552 -3.80 -9.58 35.47
C VAL A 552 -2.50 -9.61 34.65
N ASP A 553 -2.31 -10.66 33.86
CA ASP A 553 -1.14 -10.78 32.98
C ASP A 553 -1.17 -9.72 31.88
N PHE A 554 -2.34 -9.46 31.27
CA PHE A 554 -2.51 -8.39 30.28
C PHE A 554 -2.10 -7.01 30.84
N GLU A 555 -2.67 -6.63 31.98
CA GLU A 555 -2.37 -5.34 32.62
C GLU A 555 -0.89 -5.25 33.04
N LYS A 556 -0.34 -6.33 33.58
CA LYS A 556 1.08 -6.39 33.94
C LYS A 556 1.98 -6.20 32.73
N GLN A 557 1.67 -6.83 31.61
CA GLN A 557 2.46 -6.68 30.37
C GLN A 557 2.38 -5.27 29.81
N TRP A 558 1.22 -4.59 29.92
CA TRP A 558 1.09 -3.18 29.57
C TRP A 558 1.96 -2.29 30.48
N ASP A 559 1.89 -2.48 31.80
CA ASP A 559 2.67 -1.71 32.76
C ASP A 559 4.19 -1.99 32.63
N ASP A 560 4.58 -3.24 32.36
CA ASP A 560 5.98 -3.61 32.07
C ASP A 560 6.47 -2.96 30.77
N MET A 561 5.64 -2.91 29.71
CA MET A 561 5.96 -2.24 28.46
C MET A 561 6.17 -0.74 28.69
N THR A 562 5.21 -0.06 29.30
CA THR A 562 5.29 1.39 29.55
C THR A 562 6.50 1.76 30.39
N SER A 563 6.81 0.97 31.44
CA SER A 563 8.00 1.17 32.27
C SER A 563 9.31 1.01 31.49
N GLN A 564 9.38 0.07 30.53
CA GLN A 564 10.55 -0.08 29.65
C GLN A 564 10.70 1.11 28.71
N LEU A 565 9.59 1.59 28.14
CA LEU A 565 9.58 2.76 27.26
C LEU A 565 10.07 4.02 27.98
N GLU A 566 9.63 4.25 29.22
CA GLU A 566 10.11 5.36 30.05
C GLU A 566 11.64 5.33 30.21
N GLY A 567 12.21 4.14 30.41
CA GLY A 567 13.66 3.95 30.53
C GLY A 567 14.45 4.22 29.25
N LEU A 568 13.81 4.27 28.10
CA LEU A 568 14.42 4.52 26.78
C LEU A 568 14.26 5.95 26.26
N GLY A 569 13.57 6.84 26.99
CA GLY A 569 13.33 8.21 26.55
C GLY A 569 11.97 8.40 25.84
N TRP A 570 10.96 7.60 26.19
CA TRP A 570 9.60 7.71 25.64
C TRP A 570 9.00 9.11 25.79
N ALA A 571 9.27 9.79 26.91
CA ALA A 571 8.78 11.14 27.14
C ALA A 571 9.36 12.14 26.12
N ASP A 572 10.64 12.01 25.78
CA ASP A 572 11.30 12.87 24.79
C ASP A 572 10.75 12.59 23.38
N LEU A 573 10.56 11.30 23.03
CA LEU A 573 9.96 10.89 21.76
C LEU A 573 8.52 11.42 21.62
N THR A 574 7.71 11.29 22.66
CA THR A 574 6.31 11.75 22.65
C THR A 574 6.23 13.29 22.58
N ALA A 575 7.13 14.00 23.27
CA ALA A 575 7.22 15.45 23.17
C ALA A 575 7.62 15.89 21.75
N PHE A 576 8.61 15.21 21.16
CA PHE A 576 9.03 15.46 19.79
C PHE A 576 7.87 15.23 18.79
N ASP A 577 7.16 14.10 18.88
CA ASP A 577 6.04 13.82 17.97
C ASP A 577 4.87 14.78 18.18
N THR A 578 4.59 15.20 19.40
CA THR A 578 3.57 16.21 19.69
C THR A 578 3.90 17.54 19.02
N GLU A 579 5.17 17.97 19.07
CA GLU A 579 5.64 19.17 18.37
C GLU A 579 5.62 19.00 16.86
N LYS A 580 6.11 17.85 16.36
CA LYS A 580 6.16 17.47 14.95
C LYS A 580 4.79 17.56 14.26
N TYR A 581 3.74 17.05 14.91
CA TYR A 581 2.39 17.00 14.34
C TYR A 581 1.54 18.24 14.64
N GLY A 582 1.98 19.15 15.49
CA GLY A 582 1.27 20.40 15.80
C GLY A 582 0.89 21.22 14.55
N PRO A 583 1.83 21.54 13.66
CA PRO A 583 1.56 22.26 12.41
C PRO A 583 0.56 21.53 11.50
N MET A 584 0.59 20.20 11.46
CA MET A 584 -0.37 19.39 10.72
C MET A 584 -1.80 19.63 11.20
N LEU A 585 -2.00 19.66 12.51
CA LEU A 585 -3.33 19.88 13.08
C LEU A 585 -3.85 21.29 12.81
N GLU A 586 -2.98 22.29 12.82
CA GLU A 586 -3.36 23.68 12.45
C GLU A 586 -3.74 23.75 10.95
N ALA A 587 -3.02 23.06 10.07
CA ALA A 587 -3.37 22.98 8.66
C ALA A 587 -4.72 22.25 8.43
N ARG A 588 -4.98 21.15 9.15
CA ARG A 588 -6.27 20.45 9.12
C ARG A 588 -7.43 21.34 9.56
N LYS A 589 -7.27 22.09 10.64
CA LYS A 589 -8.29 23.06 11.11
C LYS A 589 -8.55 24.16 10.09
N ALA A 590 -7.53 24.60 9.35
CA ALA A 590 -7.68 25.65 8.32
C ALA A 590 -8.36 25.12 7.05
N ALA A 591 -8.31 23.80 6.79
CA ALA A 591 -8.91 23.15 5.63
C ALA A 591 -10.36 22.71 5.87
N GLN A 592 -10.81 22.60 7.11
CA GLN A 592 -12.19 22.31 7.54
C GLN A 592 -13.06 23.57 7.49
#